data_b0df47d02f6a1492fcd33bdb477f0d72
#
_entry.id   b0df47d02f6a1492fcd33bdb477f0d72
#
_cell.length_a   1.000
_cell.length_b   1.000
_cell.length_c   1.000
_cell.angle_alpha   90.00
_cell.angle_beta   90.00
_cell.angle_gamma   90.00
#
_symmetry.space_group_name_H-M   'P 1'
#
loop_
_entity.id
_entity.type
_entity.pdbx_description
1 polymer ?
#
loop_
_entity_poly.entity_id
_entity_poly.type
_entity_poly.pdbx_seq_one_letter_code
_entity_poly.pdbx_strand_id
1 'polypeptide(L)'
;MPDTDASGPMSLDDATAHIHDAIPIVGAMGIRVLDGGVGHATVELPAGPNGNHFGVLYAGSLFTAAELLGGLIPRTTFDLEGELAGYVPLVKSSEIKFLKPALGDVTATARLAPEEAERVRREALEKGKSEFVLYAEITDGQGNVVATTRGLYQLRKLG
;
A
#
# COMPACT_ATOMS: atom_id res chain seq x y z
N MET A 1 -18.93 -0.55 33.77
CA MET A 1 -18.89 0.00 32.40
C MET A 1 -17.45 0.01 31.96
N PRO A 2 -17.05 -0.84 31.04
CA PRO A 2 -15.73 -0.64 30.44
C PRO A 2 -15.85 0.52 29.45
N ASP A 3 -15.01 1.52 29.61
CA ASP A 3 -14.83 2.63 28.69
C ASP A 3 -14.32 2.09 27.38
N THR A 4 -15.18 2.07 26.36
CA THR A 4 -14.82 1.82 24.96
C THR A 4 -14.64 3.15 24.26
N ASP A 5 -13.60 3.88 24.62
CA ASP A 5 -13.11 4.98 23.80
C ASP A 5 -11.64 4.69 23.43
N ALA A 6 -11.47 3.75 22.50
CA ALA A 6 -10.21 3.46 21.85
C ALA A 6 -10.24 4.00 20.41
N SER A 7 -10.62 5.28 20.25
CA SER A 7 -10.59 5.95 18.93
C SER A 7 -9.27 6.69 18.71
N GLY A 8 -8.16 6.06 19.08
CA GLY A 8 -6.84 6.49 18.65
C GLY A 8 -6.48 5.94 17.27
N PRO A 9 -5.50 6.52 16.56
CA PRO A 9 -5.02 5.94 15.31
C PRO A 9 -4.51 4.51 15.55
N MET A 10 -4.83 3.59 14.64
CA MET A 10 -4.38 2.20 14.67
C MET A 10 -2.86 2.15 14.76
N SER A 11 -2.30 1.33 15.67
CA SER A 11 -0.85 1.13 15.74
C SER A 11 -0.32 0.46 14.47
N LEU A 12 0.99 0.60 14.19
CA LEU A 12 1.61 -0.04 13.03
C LEU A 12 1.55 -1.57 13.13
N ASP A 13 1.65 -2.12 14.34
CA ASP A 13 1.52 -3.55 14.56
C ASP A 13 0.09 -4.04 14.32
N ASP A 14 -0.92 -3.27 14.74
CA ASP A 14 -2.32 -3.59 14.44
C ASP A 14 -2.62 -3.46 12.95
N ALA A 15 -2.07 -2.45 12.28
CA ALA A 15 -2.18 -2.31 10.84
C ALA A 15 -1.57 -3.51 10.11
N THR A 16 -0.40 -3.97 10.55
CA THR A 16 0.26 -5.16 10.02
C THR A 16 -0.59 -6.41 10.24
N ALA A 17 -1.08 -6.64 11.46
CA ALA A 17 -1.96 -7.76 11.77
C ALA A 17 -3.23 -7.75 10.91
N HIS A 18 -3.83 -6.57 10.74
CA HIS A 18 -5.02 -6.41 9.92
C HIS A 18 -4.80 -6.79 8.45
N ILE A 19 -3.69 -6.36 7.84
CA ILE A 19 -3.40 -6.73 6.44
C ILE A 19 -3.06 -8.22 6.30
N HIS A 20 -2.45 -8.84 7.31
CA HIS A 20 -2.17 -10.28 7.30
C HIS A 20 -3.47 -11.10 7.34
N ASP A 21 -4.44 -10.67 8.13
CA ASP A 21 -5.74 -11.33 8.20
C ASP A 21 -6.56 -11.12 6.92
N ALA A 22 -6.55 -9.89 6.39
CA ALA A 22 -7.31 -9.54 5.20
C ALA A 22 -6.74 -10.15 3.91
N ILE A 23 -5.40 -10.28 3.83
CA ILE A 23 -4.70 -10.79 2.65
C ILE A 23 -3.67 -11.84 3.11
N PRO A 24 -4.08 -13.11 3.23
CA PRO A 24 -3.22 -14.15 3.82
C PRO A 24 -1.85 -14.31 3.17
N ILE A 25 -1.74 -14.11 1.85
CA ILE A 25 -0.45 -14.20 1.15
C ILE A 25 0.52 -13.09 1.59
N VAL A 26 0.01 -11.91 1.94
CA VAL A 26 0.83 -10.82 2.47
C VAL A 26 1.40 -11.19 3.84
N GLY A 27 0.61 -11.89 4.66
CA GLY A 27 1.07 -12.47 5.91
C GLY A 27 2.16 -13.52 5.70
N ALA A 28 1.99 -14.42 4.73
CA ALA A 28 2.99 -15.43 4.39
C ALA A 28 4.31 -14.82 3.88
N MET A 29 4.24 -13.66 3.21
CA MET A 29 5.41 -12.89 2.79
C MET A 29 6.09 -12.16 3.96
N GLY A 30 5.42 -12.02 5.10
CA GLY A 30 5.95 -11.31 6.25
C GLY A 30 6.00 -9.79 6.07
N ILE A 31 5.24 -9.22 5.14
CA ILE A 31 5.22 -7.78 4.91
C ILE A 31 4.72 -7.06 6.15
N ARG A 32 5.40 -5.98 6.56
CA ARG A 32 5.05 -5.17 7.72
C ARG A 32 4.82 -3.72 7.33
N VAL A 33 3.84 -3.08 7.94
CA VAL A 33 3.64 -1.63 7.82
C VAL A 33 4.65 -0.93 8.73
N LEU A 34 5.51 -0.09 8.15
CA LEU A 34 6.51 0.68 8.88
C LEU A 34 6.06 2.11 9.15
N ASP A 35 5.24 2.66 8.27
CA ASP A 35 4.71 4.01 8.37
C ASP A 35 3.42 4.09 7.57
N GLY A 36 2.50 4.95 7.99
CA GLY A 36 1.25 5.16 7.30
C GLY A 36 0.47 6.32 7.89
N GLY A 37 -0.21 7.04 7.03
CA GLY A 37 -1.02 8.19 7.39
C GLY A 37 -1.71 8.77 6.17
N VAL A 38 -2.25 9.96 6.31
CA VAL A 38 -2.92 10.65 5.21
C VAL A 38 -1.93 10.90 4.07
N GLY A 39 -2.18 10.31 2.92
CA GLY A 39 -1.41 10.50 1.71
C GLY A 39 -0.06 9.78 1.63
N HIS A 40 0.24 8.87 2.55
CA HIS A 40 1.51 8.12 2.48
C HIS A 40 1.43 6.76 3.16
N ALA A 41 2.28 5.83 2.72
CA ALA A 41 2.54 4.57 3.40
C ALA A 41 3.91 4.03 3.03
N THR A 42 4.50 3.27 3.95
CA THR A 42 5.74 2.52 3.77
C THR A 42 5.56 1.12 4.35
N VAL A 43 5.95 0.12 3.58
CA VAL A 43 5.98 -1.28 4.03
C VAL A 43 7.36 -1.87 3.88
N GLU A 44 7.68 -2.85 4.71
CA GLU A 44 8.89 -3.66 4.60
C GLU A 44 8.57 -5.02 4.01
N LEU A 45 9.38 -5.45 3.06
CA LEU A 45 9.39 -6.81 2.53
C LEU A 45 10.65 -7.51 3.03
N PRO A 46 10.54 -8.51 3.95
CA PRO A 46 11.70 -9.22 4.45
C PRO A 46 12.28 -10.17 3.40
N ALA A 47 13.59 -10.28 3.34
CA ALA A 47 14.27 -11.14 2.37
C ALA A 47 14.02 -12.63 2.62
N GLY A 48 13.95 -13.06 3.89
CA GLY A 48 13.90 -14.48 4.27
C GLY A 48 12.87 -15.30 3.48
N PRO A 49 11.55 -15.02 3.59
CA PRO A 49 10.53 -15.80 2.88
C PRO A 49 10.37 -15.43 1.40
N ASN A 50 11.06 -14.41 0.91
CA ASN A 50 10.83 -13.82 -0.41
C ASN A 50 12.01 -13.96 -1.38
N GLY A 51 12.93 -14.87 -1.07
CA GLY A 51 14.07 -15.17 -1.96
C GLY A 51 13.67 -16.00 -3.17
N ASN A 52 14.45 -15.89 -4.23
CA ASN A 52 14.33 -16.75 -5.41
C ASN A 52 15.54 -17.69 -5.54
N HIS A 53 15.54 -18.52 -6.59
CA HIS A 53 16.58 -19.50 -6.83
C HIS A 53 17.94 -18.91 -7.21
N PHE A 54 18.03 -17.60 -7.44
CA PHE A 54 19.28 -16.87 -7.66
C PHE A 54 19.84 -16.21 -6.40
N GLY A 55 19.16 -16.35 -5.27
CA GLY A 55 19.58 -15.74 -4.01
C GLY A 55 19.26 -14.24 -3.88
N VAL A 56 18.34 -13.73 -4.69
CA VAL A 56 17.84 -12.36 -4.63
C VAL A 56 16.33 -12.35 -4.34
N LEU A 57 15.76 -11.20 -4.03
CA LEU A 57 14.32 -11.08 -3.83
C LEU A 57 13.56 -11.41 -5.12
N TYR A 58 12.51 -12.21 -4.96
CA TYR A 58 11.63 -12.60 -6.06
C TYR A 58 10.87 -11.39 -6.61
N ALA A 59 10.83 -11.27 -7.93
CA ALA A 59 10.18 -10.17 -8.62
C ALA A 59 8.71 -9.99 -8.26
N GLY A 60 7.96 -11.09 -8.11
CA GLY A 60 6.56 -11.06 -7.70
C GLY A 60 6.37 -10.53 -6.28
N SER A 61 7.30 -10.80 -5.37
CA SER A 61 7.26 -10.27 -4.01
C SER A 61 7.55 -8.77 -3.97
N LEU A 62 8.49 -8.29 -4.76
CA LEU A 62 8.75 -6.85 -4.93
C LEU A 62 7.51 -6.14 -5.48
N PHE A 63 6.87 -6.71 -6.49
CA PHE A 63 5.62 -6.17 -7.03
C PHE A 63 4.52 -6.09 -5.96
N THR A 64 4.33 -7.15 -5.18
CA THR A 64 3.31 -7.20 -4.12
C THR A 64 3.49 -6.11 -3.09
N ALA A 65 4.73 -5.87 -2.63
CA ALA A 65 5.02 -4.82 -1.66
C ALA A 65 4.63 -3.43 -2.17
N ALA A 66 4.91 -3.13 -3.43
CA ALA A 66 4.55 -1.86 -4.04
C ALA A 66 3.05 -1.74 -4.32
N GLU A 67 2.43 -2.78 -4.82
CA GLU A 67 0.99 -2.80 -5.15
C GLU A 67 0.14 -2.61 -3.90
N LEU A 68 0.52 -3.21 -2.78
CA LEU A 68 -0.19 -3.11 -1.51
C LEU A 68 -0.41 -1.66 -1.05
N LEU A 69 0.49 -0.75 -1.40
CA LEU A 69 0.39 0.67 -1.05
C LEU A 69 -0.87 1.32 -1.63
N GLY A 70 -1.36 0.84 -2.77
CA GLY A 70 -2.61 1.28 -3.39
C GLY A 70 -3.87 0.92 -2.60
N GLY A 71 -3.78 -0.02 -1.69
CA GLY A 71 -4.82 -0.33 -0.73
C GLY A 71 -4.63 0.37 0.61
N LEU A 72 -3.39 0.54 1.06
CA LEU A 72 -3.09 1.16 2.35
C LEU A 72 -3.33 2.68 2.36
N ILE A 73 -2.85 3.40 1.35
CA ILE A 73 -2.96 4.86 1.27
C ILE A 73 -4.43 5.33 1.23
N PRO A 74 -5.33 4.74 0.43
CA PRO A 74 -6.74 5.14 0.47
C PRO A 74 -7.41 4.96 1.82
N ARG A 75 -7.06 3.92 2.57
CA ARG A 75 -7.67 3.65 3.89
C ARG A 75 -7.37 4.72 4.93
N THR A 76 -6.22 5.34 4.85
CA THR A 76 -5.80 6.39 5.78
C THR A 76 -6.08 7.80 5.25
N THR A 77 -6.38 7.92 3.97
CA THR A 77 -6.56 9.19 3.27
C THR A 77 -8.03 9.56 3.10
N PHE A 78 -8.88 8.56 2.83
CA PHE A 78 -10.30 8.76 2.56
C PHE A 78 -11.15 8.20 3.70
N ASP A 79 -12.27 8.86 3.98
CA ASP A 79 -13.26 8.39 4.95
C ASP A 79 -14.12 7.27 4.33
N LEU A 80 -13.56 6.06 4.29
CA LEU A 80 -14.21 4.89 3.68
C LEU A 80 -15.31 4.27 4.57
N GLU A 81 -15.46 4.73 5.80
CA GLU A 81 -16.53 4.29 6.71
C GLU A 81 -17.66 5.31 6.81
N GLY A 82 -17.43 6.55 6.40
CA GLY A 82 -18.38 7.65 6.43
C GLY A 82 -18.75 8.14 5.02
N GLU A 83 -18.17 9.27 4.60
CA GLU A 83 -18.51 9.97 3.36
C GLU A 83 -18.38 9.06 2.11
N LEU A 84 -17.36 8.21 2.09
CA LEU A 84 -17.08 7.28 0.99
C LEU A 84 -17.37 5.83 1.39
N ALA A 85 -18.36 5.61 2.26
CA ALA A 85 -18.78 4.27 2.63
C ALA A 85 -19.23 3.46 1.40
N GLY A 86 -18.76 2.22 1.30
CA GLY A 86 -19.03 1.35 0.16
C GLY A 86 -18.06 1.55 -1.02
N TYR A 87 -17.13 2.47 -0.92
CA TYR A 87 -16.05 2.61 -1.90
C TYR A 87 -14.88 1.69 -1.57
N VAL A 88 -14.25 1.15 -2.59
CA VAL A 88 -13.05 0.32 -2.47
C VAL A 88 -11.99 0.78 -3.45
N PRO A 89 -10.70 0.71 -3.08
CA PRO A 89 -9.60 0.93 -4.02
C PRO A 89 -9.34 -0.36 -4.80
N LEU A 90 -9.29 -0.26 -6.12
CA LEU A 90 -9.01 -1.35 -7.04
C LEU A 90 -7.82 -1.00 -7.91
N VAL A 91 -6.91 -1.93 -8.11
CA VAL A 91 -5.85 -1.77 -9.10
C VAL A 91 -6.41 -2.01 -10.50
N LYS A 92 -6.08 -1.16 -11.45
CA LYS A 92 -6.44 -1.32 -12.88
C LYS A 92 -5.27 -1.79 -13.71
N SER A 93 -4.11 -1.21 -13.47
CA SER A 93 -2.87 -1.60 -14.13
C SER A 93 -1.68 -1.18 -13.29
N SER A 94 -0.56 -1.86 -13.49
CA SER A 94 0.68 -1.47 -12.84
C SER A 94 1.86 -1.86 -13.72
N GLU A 95 2.87 -0.99 -13.76
CA GLU A 95 4.14 -1.24 -14.40
C GLU A 95 5.22 -1.25 -13.33
N ILE A 96 6.10 -2.23 -13.37
CA ILE A 96 7.27 -2.29 -12.51
C ILE A 96 8.54 -2.31 -13.35
N LYS A 97 9.56 -1.56 -12.90
CA LYS A 97 10.90 -1.58 -13.46
C LYS A 97 11.86 -2.08 -12.39
N PHE A 98 12.59 -3.13 -12.72
CA PHE A 98 13.61 -3.70 -11.85
C PHE A 98 14.95 -3.08 -12.24
N LEU A 99 15.57 -2.35 -11.32
CA LEU A 99 16.79 -1.57 -11.59
C LEU A 99 18.05 -2.26 -11.09
N LYS A 100 17.95 -2.99 -9.96
CA LYS A 100 19.06 -3.73 -9.36
C LYS A 100 18.54 -4.96 -8.64
N PRO A 101 19.33 -6.06 -8.58
CA PRO A 101 19.02 -7.17 -7.68
C PRO A 101 18.95 -6.71 -6.23
N ALA A 102 17.93 -7.16 -5.50
CA ALA A 102 17.78 -6.87 -4.08
C ALA A 102 18.21 -8.10 -3.27
N LEU A 103 19.20 -7.93 -2.38
CA LEU A 103 19.81 -9.03 -1.63
C LEU A 103 19.34 -9.14 -0.19
N GLY A 104 18.81 -8.07 0.39
CA GLY A 104 18.33 -8.01 1.77
C GLY A 104 16.91 -7.47 1.84
N ASP A 105 16.47 -7.18 3.05
CA ASP A 105 15.16 -6.57 3.27
C ASP A 105 15.05 -5.24 2.51
N VAL A 106 13.86 -4.97 1.98
CA VAL A 106 13.58 -3.74 1.24
C VAL A 106 12.35 -3.05 1.81
N THR A 107 12.24 -1.76 1.51
CA THR A 107 11.05 -0.97 1.84
C THR A 107 10.41 -0.43 0.57
N ALA A 108 9.09 -0.45 0.51
CA ALA A 108 8.31 0.17 -0.56
C ALA A 108 7.56 1.38 0.00
N THR A 109 7.69 2.52 -0.65
CA THR A 109 7.07 3.79 -0.22
C THR A 109 6.36 4.45 -1.38
N ALA A 110 5.19 5.03 -1.10
CA ALA A 110 4.45 5.88 -2.04
C ALA A 110 3.76 7.03 -1.32
N ARG A 111 3.41 8.05 -2.09
CA ARG A 111 2.69 9.24 -1.61
C ARG A 111 1.58 9.62 -2.59
N LEU A 112 0.49 10.11 -2.03
CA LEU A 112 -0.61 10.74 -2.77
C LEU A 112 -0.69 12.20 -2.30
N ALA A 113 -0.44 13.14 -3.20
CA ALA A 113 -0.44 14.57 -2.87
C ALA A 113 -1.82 15.02 -2.36
N PRO A 114 -1.89 15.96 -1.40
CA PRO A 114 -3.16 16.42 -0.84
C PRO A 114 -4.14 16.95 -1.89
N GLU A 115 -3.66 17.66 -2.90
CA GLU A 115 -4.47 18.19 -4.01
C GLU A 115 -5.06 17.06 -4.85
N GLU A 116 -4.29 16.02 -5.09
CA GLU A 116 -4.71 14.85 -5.84
C GLU A 116 -5.73 14.02 -5.04
N ALA A 117 -5.50 13.85 -3.73
CA ALA A 117 -6.44 13.19 -2.84
C ALA A 117 -7.80 13.91 -2.83
N GLU A 118 -7.80 15.24 -2.77
CA GLU A 118 -9.04 16.02 -2.81
C GLU A 118 -9.74 15.91 -4.17
N ARG A 119 -9.01 15.92 -5.26
CA ARG A 119 -9.57 15.69 -6.60
C ARG A 119 -10.26 14.33 -6.68
N VAL A 120 -9.57 13.28 -6.21
CA VAL A 120 -10.09 11.91 -6.21
C VAL A 120 -11.37 11.81 -5.37
N ARG A 121 -11.34 12.37 -4.15
CA ARG A 121 -12.51 12.39 -3.26
C ARG A 121 -13.72 13.03 -3.92
N ARG A 122 -13.55 14.24 -4.43
CA ARG A 122 -14.62 15.01 -5.07
C ARG A 122 -15.18 14.28 -6.29
N GLU A 123 -14.32 13.81 -7.17
CA GLU A 123 -14.73 13.10 -8.38
C GLU A 123 -15.43 11.78 -8.05
N ALA A 124 -14.96 11.04 -7.05
CA ALA A 124 -15.59 9.80 -6.61
C ALA A 124 -17.02 10.06 -6.11
N LEU A 125 -17.22 11.10 -5.30
CA LEU A 125 -18.54 11.49 -4.81
C LEU A 125 -19.49 11.92 -5.94
N GLU A 126 -18.98 12.63 -6.95
CA GLU A 126 -19.77 13.09 -8.08
C GLU A 126 -20.14 11.96 -9.05
N LYS A 127 -19.22 11.04 -9.33
CA LYS A 127 -19.32 10.06 -10.42
C LYS A 127 -19.40 8.60 -9.95
N GLY A 128 -19.26 8.34 -8.65
CA GLY A 128 -19.20 6.98 -8.11
C GLY A 128 -17.86 6.28 -8.32
N LYS A 129 -16.90 6.95 -8.91
CA LYS A 129 -15.53 6.44 -9.14
C LYS A 129 -14.56 7.58 -9.43
N SER A 130 -13.29 7.37 -9.12
CA SER A 130 -12.19 8.23 -9.56
C SER A 130 -10.90 7.44 -9.67
N GLU A 131 -10.06 7.78 -10.62
CA GLU A 131 -8.76 7.15 -10.82
C GLU A 131 -7.65 7.99 -10.23
N PHE A 132 -6.62 7.32 -9.73
CA PHE A 132 -5.39 7.97 -9.26
C PHE A 132 -4.18 7.10 -9.55
N VAL A 133 -3.03 7.74 -9.69
CA VAL A 133 -1.76 7.08 -9.98
C VAL A 133 -0.87 7.18 -8.73
N LEU A 134 -0.26 6.06 -8.37
CA LEU A 134 0.79 6.03 -7.36
C LEU A 134 2.11 5.61 -7.99
N TYR A 135 3.16 6.36 -7.67
CA TYR A 135 4.53 5.99 -7.95
C TYR A 135 5.14 5.46 -6.67
N ALA A 136 5.62 4.22 -6.69
CA ALA A 136 6.32 3.64 -5.56
C ALA A 136 7.81 3.46 -5.86
N GLU A 137 8.62 3.66 -4.85
CA GLU A 137 10.03 3.30 -4.86
C GLU A 137 10.26 2.15 -3.89
N ILE A 138 11.04 1.17 -4.33
CA ILE A 138 11.50 0.07 -3.49
C ILE A 138 13.00 0.26 -3.28
N THR A 139 13.40 0.40 -2.02
CA THR A 139 14.78 0.69 -1.63
C THR A 139 15.35 -0.40 -0.75
N ASP A 140 16.66 -0.69 -0.93
CA ASP A 140 17.39 -1.61 -0.07
C ASP A 140 17.85 -0.95 1.25
N GLY A 141 18.50 -1.73 2.12
CA GLY A 141 19.01 -1.24 3.40
C GLY A 141 20.13 -0.20 3.30
N GLN A 142 20.67 0.03 2.11
CA GLN A 142 21.71 1.03 1.84
C GLN A 142 21.13 2.29 1.16
N GLY A 143 19.81 2.36 0.97
CA GLY A 143 19.15 3.48 0.33
C GLY A 143 19.16 3.45 -1.20
N ASN A 144 19.61 2.36 -1.82
CA ASN A 144 19.54 2.23 -3.27
C ASN A 144 18.13 1.91 -3.72
N VAL A 145 17.64 2.57 -4.76
CA VAL A 145 16.37 2.22 -5.41
C VAL A 145 16.59 0.97 -6.26
N VAL A 146 15.96 -0.13 -5.89
CA VAL A 146 16.09 -1.42 -6.57
C VAL A 146 14.98 -1.68 -7.57
N ALA A 147 13.81 -1.07 -7.37
CA ALA A 147 12.70 -1.13 -8.31
C ALA A 147 11.79 0.09 -8.14
N THR A 148 11.04 0.39 -9.18
CA THR A 148 10.02 1.44 -9.17
C THR A 148 8.73 0.92 -9.78
N THR A 149 7.59 1.42 -9.31
CA THR A 149 6.30 1.10 -9.91
C THR A 149 5.52 2.36 -10.27
N ARG A 150 4.67 2.22 -11.28
CA ARG A 150 3.59 3.14 -11.59
C ARG A 150 2.29 2.35 -11.60
N GLY A 151 1.46 2.56 -10.60
CA GLY A 151 0.17 1.88 -10.46
C GLY A 151 -0.98 2.83 -10.76
N LEU A 152 -1.91 2.38 -11.60
CA LEU A 152 -3.19 3.04 -11.82
C LEU A 152 -4.25 2.33 -10.98
N TYR A 153 -4.86 3.08 -10.07
CA TYR A 153 -5.90 2.61 -9.16
C TYR A 153 -7.20 3.35 -9.41
N GLN A 154 -8.29 2.73 -9.02
CA GLN A 154 -9.61 3.35 -9.05
C GLN A 154 -10.27 3.21 -7.68
N LEU A 155 -10.64 4.33 -7.09
CA LEU A 155 -11.57 4.36 -5.97
C LEU A 155 -12.99 4.26 -6.54
N ARG A 156 -13.72 3.18 -6.22
CA ARG A 156 -15.00 2.87 -6.85
C ARG A 156 -16.03 2.42 -5.85
N LYS A 157 -17.24 2.94 -5.97
CA LYS A 157 -18.39 2.46 -5.22
C LYS A 157 -18.82 1.10 -5.77
N LEU A 158 -18.85 0.09 -4.91
CA LEU A 158 -19.46 -1.19 -5.21
C LEU A 158 -20.92 -1.12 -4.78
N GLY A 159 -21.79 -1.22 -5.76
CA GLY A 159 -23.21 -0.96 -5.67
C GLY A 159 -24.04 -1.85 -4.87
#